data_c2462dd945db603dd46ebb8b2206f312
#
_entry.id   c2462dd945db603dd46ebb8b2206f312
#
_cell.length_a   1.000
_cell.length_b   1.000
_cell.length_c   1.000
_cell.angle_alpha   90.00
_cell.angle_beta   90.00
_cell.angle_gamma   90.00
#
_symmetry.space_group_name_H-M   'P 1'
#
loop_
_entity.id
_entity.type
_entity.pdbx_description
1 polymer ?
#
loop_
_entity_poly.entity_id
_entity_poly.type
_entity_poly.pdbx_seq_one_letter_code
_entity_poly.pdbx_strand_id
1 'polypeptide(L)'
;MTVQPPENSPSPVPPGGLRASHDEREAVVARLRDAAAEGRIDLDELDERLERALSSKTHGEPAVLTADLPGPVPSQDRPPLLLRGGVQGVSRGPGRWEVPGHVIAHGGLGGVKLDFTRVECRLAEVVVEAYGEMAGVTVVIPDTWAADTGGIDPGIGGLKDRTTPDRLPGTPLVRLTGSGGVAGVVVRHPNRRERRKPHD
;
A
#
# COMPACT_ATOMS: atom_id res chain seq x y z
N MET A 1 56.34 0.52 27.68
CA MET A 1 55.10 -0.19 28.08
C MET A 1 54.02 0.21 27.06
N THR A 2 53.87 -0.61 26.02
CA THR A 2 52.90 -0.36 24.94
C THR A 2 51.62 -1.12 25.30
N VAL A 3 50.55 -0.39 25.63
CA VAL A 3 49.27 -0.98 25.95
C VAL A 3 48.54 -1.26 24.61
N GLN A 4 48.41 -2.52 24.30
CA GLN A 4 47.63 -3.00 23.15
C GLN A 4 46.13 -2.94 23.53
N PRO A 5 45.26 -2.29 22.71
CA PRO A 5 43.81 -2.30 22.99
C PRO A 5 43.23 -3.69 22.72
N PRO A 6 42.18 -4.11 23.41
CA PRO A 6 41.59 -5.44 23.23
C PRO A 6 40.86 -5.51 21.87
N GLU A 7 41.39 -6.36 21.00
CA GLU A 7 40.70 -6.84 19.79
C GLU A 7 39.57 -7.79 20.17
N ASN A 8 38.39 -7.24 20.48
CA ASN A 8 37.17 -8.07 20.51
C ASN A 8 35.92 -7.23 20.22
N SER A 9 35.91 -6.57 19.05
CA SER A 9 34.69 -6.05 18.50
C SER A 9 34.04 -7.16 17.67
N PRO A 10 32.78 -7.57 17.99
CA PRO A 10 32.09 -8.55 17.15
C PRO A 10 31.93 -7.96 15.76
N SER A 11 32.38 -8.69 14.75
CA SER A 11 32.21 -8.32 13.33
C SER A 11 30.72 -8.10 13.05
N PRO A 12 30.35 -7.05 12.31
CA PRO A 12 28.96 -6.81 11.94
C PRO A 12 28.43 -8.02 11.16
N VAL A 13 27.34 -8.61 11.66
CA VAL A 13 26.63 -9.70 10.98
C VAL A 13 26.08 -9.14 9.67
N PRO A 14 26.35 -9.75 8.50
CA PRO A 14 25.78 -9.29 7.24
C PRO A 14 24.25 -9.34 7.31
N PRO A 15 23.53 -8.45 6.60
CA PRO A 15 22.06 -8.33 6.70
C PRO A 15 21.27 -9.63 6.50
N GLY A 16 21.82 -10.59 5.74
CA GLY A 16 21.24 -11.92 5.54
C GLY A 16 21.54 -12.95 6.62
N GLY A 17 22.45 -12.66 7.56
CA GLY A 17 22.87 -13.58 8.64
C GLY A 17 22.06 -13.48 9.93
N LEU A 18 21.13 -12.53 10.03
CA LEU A 18 20.23 -12.41 11.17
C LEU A 18 19.22 -13.58 11.19
N ARG A 19 18.77 -13.96 12.38
CA ARG A 19 17.78 -15.05 12.49
C ARG A 19 16.43 -14.63 11.93
N ALA A 20 15.81 -15.51 11.12
CA ALA A 20 14.46 -15.32 10.63
C ALA A 20 13.44 -15.46 11.78
N SER A 21 12.53 -14.50 11.87
CA SER A 21 11.39 -14.55 12.79
C SER A 21 10.34 -15.56 12.31
N HIS A 22 9.36 -15.87 13.16
CA HIS A 22 8.22 -16.70 12.77
C HIS A 22 7.40 -16.01 11.67
N ASP A 23 7.12 -14.72 11.85
CA ASP A 23 6.31 -13.92 10.92
C ASP A 23 6.95 -13.81 9.52
N GLU A 24 8.27 -13.71 9.45
CA GLU A 24 8.99 -13.70 8.17
C GLU A 24 8.89 -15.04 7.43
N ARG A 25 8.96 -16.16 8.13
CA ARG A 25 8.75 -17.48 7.52
C ARG A 25 7.31 -17.65 7.03
N GLU A 26 6.32 -17.24 7.83
CA GLU A 26 4.91 -17.28 7.45
C GLU A 26 4.63 -16.40 6.21
N ALA A 27 5.24 -15.22 6.11
CA ALA A 27 5.10 -14.36 4.93
C ALA A 27 5.63 -15.03 3.65
N VAL A 28 6.74 -15.79 3.74
CA VAL A 28 7.26 -16.54 2.60
C VAL A 28 6.36 -17.73 2.26
N VAL A 29 5.84 -18.44 3.26
CA VAL A 29 4.87 -19.55 3.08
C VAL A 29 3.61 -19.05 2.35
N ALA A 30 3.05 -17.92 2.77
CA ALA A 30 1.89 -17.32 2.11
C ALA A 30 2.19 -17.02 0.64
N ARG A 31 3.35 -16.39 0.35
CA ARG A 31 3.75 -16.05 -1.02
C ARG A 31 3.95 -17.28 -1.92
N LEU A 32 4.49 -18.36 -1.40
CA LEU A 32 4.63 -19.61 -2.15
C LEU A 32 3.27 -20.22 -2.48
N ARG A 33 2.32 -20.20 -1.55
CA ARG A 33 0.95 -20.68 -1.78
C ARG A 33 0.22 -19.84 -2.83
N ASP A 34 0.38 -18.52 -2.79
CA ASP A 34 -0.20 -17.62 -3.80
C ASP A 34 0.37 -17.92 -5.18
N ALA A 35 1.69 -18.12 -5.30
CA ALA A 35 2.34 -18.47 -6.55
C ALA A 35 1.86 -19.80 -7.13
N ALA A 36 1.61 -20.80 -6.29
CA ALA A 36 1.04 -22.07 -6.71
C ALA A 36 -0.43 -21.93 -7.14
N ALA A 37 -1.23 -21.13 -6.43
CA ALA A 37 -2.62 -20.85 -6.80
C ALA A 37 -2.71 -20.12 -8.14
N GLU A 38 -1.72 -19.27 -8.46
CA GLU A 38 -1.59 -18.59 -9.76
C GLU A 38 -0.98 -19.48 -10.86
N GLY A 39 -0.59 -20.72 -10.55
CA GLY A 39 0.03 -21.64 -11.50
C GLY A 39 1.46 -21.26 -11.91
N ARG A 40 2.17 -20.47 -11.11
CA ARG A 40 3.56 -20.07 -11.37
C ARG A 40 4.58 -21.11 -10.95
N ILE A 41 4.25 -21.88 -9.92
CA ILE A 41 4.98 -23.08 -9.46
C ILE A 41 4.01 -24.24 -9.38
N ASP A 42 4.49 -25.46 -9.60
CA ASP A 42 3.70 -26.65 -9.44
C ASP A 42 3.63 -27.11 -7.97
N LEU A 43 2.84 -28.16 -7.69
CA LEU A 43 2.62 -28.62 -6.32
C LEU A 43 3.87 -29.29 -5.72
N ASP A 44 4.66 -29.97 -6.53
CA ASP A 44 5.88 -30.62 -6.07
C ASP A 44 6.94 -29.58 -5.69
N GLU A 45 7.07 -28.53 -6.51
CA GLU A 45 7.93 -27.38 -6.24
C GLU A 45 7.46 -26.57 -5.02
N LEU A 46 6.13 -26.44 -4.84
CA LEU A 46 5.57 -25.80 -3.66
C LEU A 46 5.99 -26.53 -2.39
N ASP A 47 5.82 -27.86 -2.35
CA ASP A 47 6.13 -28.66 -1.18
C ASP A 47 7.62 -28.58 -0.81
N GLU A 48 8.51 -28.66 -1.80
CA GLU A 48 9.95 -28.54 -1.59
C GLU A 48 10.33 -27.15 -1.03
N ARG A 49 9.75 -26.07 -1.59
CA ARG A 49 10.02 -24.70 -1.14
C ARG A 49 9.41 -24.41 0.24
N LEU A 50 8.25 -24.98 0.57
CA LEU A 50 7.63 -24.86 1.89
C LEU A 50 8.48 -25.50 2.98
N GLU A 51 9.01 -26.72 2.76
CA GLU A 51 9.88 -27.39 3.71
C GLU A 51 11.13 -26.56 4.00
N ARG A 52 11.75 -26.00 2.96
CA ARG A 52 12.91 -25.11 3.10
C ARG A 52 12.57 -23.83 3.83
N ALA A 53 11.43 -23.19 3.52
CA ALA A 53 11.00 -21.96 4.18
C ALA A 53 10.79 -22.17 5.68
N LEU A 54 10.11 -23.27 6.07
CA LEU A 54 9.84 -23.58 7.47
C LEU A 54 11.10 -23.96 8.25
N SER A 55 12.09 -24.57 7.59
CA SER A 55 13.37 -24.96 8.20
C SER A 55 14.40 -23.82 8.21
N SER A 56 14.16 -22.70 7.56
CA SER A 56 15.06 -21.56 7.45
C SER A 56 15.45 -20.97 8.80
N LYS A 57 16.75 -20.78 9.00
CA LYS A 57 17.32 -20.26 10.26
C LYS A 57 17.69 -18.79 10.16
N THR A 58 18.01 -18.31 8.97
CA THR A 58 18.49 -16.94 8.73
C THR A 58 17.55 -16.17 7.82
N HIS A 59 17.57 -14.85 7.90
CA HIS A 59 16.72 -13.95 7.11
C HIS A 59 16.99 -14.03 5.59
N GLY A 60 18.21 -14.39 5.18
CA GLY A 60 18.57 -14.52 3.77
C GLY A 60 18.05 -15.79 3.09
N GLU A 61 17.85 -16.89 3.83
CA GLU A 61 17.44 -18.19 3.27
C GLU A 61 16.03 -18.14 2.65
N PRO A 62 14.99 -17.59 3.31
CA PRO A 62 13.66 -17.48 2.74
C PRO A 62 13.58 -16.56 1.52
N ALA A 63 14.39 -15.52 1.46
CA ALA A 63 14.39 -14.58 0.36
C ALA A 63 14.78 -15.23 -0.98
N VAL A 64 15.70 -16.20 -0.95
CA VAL A 64 16.12 -16.94 -2.15
C VAL A 64 14.99 -17.81 -2.71
N LEU A 65 14.12 -18.37 -1.84
CA LEU A 65 13.02 -19.24 -2.24
C LEU A 65 11.91 -18.54 -3.03
N THR A 66 11.91 -17.21 -3.01
CA THR A 66 10.91 -16.39 -3.70
C THR A 66 11.55 -15.37 -4.65
N ALA A 67 12.85 -15.51 -4.94
CA ALA A 67 13.58 -14.54 -5.76
C ALA A 67 13.12 -14.51 -7.22
N ASP A 68 12.66 -15.64 -7.73
CA ASP A 68 12.09 -15.86 -9.07
C ASP A 68 10.59 -15.56 -9.15
N LEU A 69 9.94 -15.38 -7.99
CA LEU A 69 8.53 -15.04 -7.94
C LEU A 69 8.34 -13.52 -7.96
N PRO A 70 7.21 -13.02 -8.52
CA PRO A 70 6.88 -11.61 -8.40
C PRO A 70 6.98 -11.18 -6.94
N GLY A 71 7.46 -9.95 -6.71
CA GLY A 71 7.49 -9.39 -5.36
C GLY A 71 6.14 -9.55 -4.66
N PRO A 72 6.08 -9.54 -3.32
CA PRO A 72 4.81 -9.69 -2.64
C PRO A 72 3.83 -8.71 -3.27
N VAL A 73 2.75 -9.25 -3.82
CA VAL A 73 1.56 -8.42 -4.10
C VAL A 73 1.24 -7.86 -2.73
N PRO A 74 1.26 -6.54 -2.54
CA PRO A 74 1.02 -5.96 -1.24
C PRO A 74 -0.32 -6.49 -0.75
N SER A 75 -0.30 -7.22 0.33
CA SER A 75 -1.41 -8.02 0.81
C SER A 75 -2.66 -7.16 0.91
N GLN A 76 -3.71 -7.55 0.23
CA GLN A 76 -5.06 -7.06 0.50
C GLN A 76 -5.51 -7.44 1.93
N ASP A 77 -4.73 -8.28 2.62
CA ASP A 77 -4.95 -8.79 3.98
C ASP A 77 -4.62 -7.79 5.11
N ARG A 78 -4.06 -6.61 4.79
CA ARG A 78 -3.97 -5.56 5.80
C ARG A 78 -5.36 -5.03 6.10
N PRO A 79 -5.68 -4.81 7.40
CA PRO A 79 -6.95 -4.21 7.75
C PRO A 79 -7.11 -2.88 7.00
N PRO A 80 -8.32 -2.58 6.50
CA PRO A 80 -8.56 -1.36 5.75
C PRO A 80 -8.24 -0.13 6.61
N LEU A 81 -7.64 0.88 6.01
CA LEU A 81 -7.45 2.17 6.67
C LEU A 81 -8.79 2.88 6.76
N LEU A 82 -9.34 2.97 7.96
CA LEU A 82 -10.59 3.68 8.21
C LEU A 82 -10.32 5.15 8.57
N LEU A 83 -10.86 6.06 7.79
CA LEU A 83 -10.83 7.50 8.05
C LEU A 83 -12.24 8.05 8.20
N ARG A 84 -12.47 8.79 9.28
CA ARG A 84 -13.76 9.46 9.55
C ARG A 84 -13.54 10.95 9.77
N GLY A 85 -14.19 11.78 8.96
CA GLY A 85 -14.16 13.22 9.11
C GLY A 85 -14.96 13.65 10.34
N GLY A 86 -14.26 13.99 11.43
CA GLY A 86 -14.88 14.67 12.57
C GLY A 86 -15.25 16.12 12.22
N VAL A 87 -15.56 16.94 13.23
CA VAL A 87 -15.92 18.35 13.02
C VAL A 87 -14.84 19.15 12.28
N GLN A 88 -13.57 18.87 12.54
CA GLN A 88 -12.43 19.55 11.90
C GLN A 88 -11.95 18.90 10.60
N GLY A 89 -12.60 17.79 10.19
CA GLY A 89 -12.16 16.98 9.06
C GLY A 89 -10.91 16.15 9.37
N VAL A 90 -10.55 15.29 8.42
CA VAL A 90 -9.35 14.44 8.47
C VAL A 90 -8.61 14.55 7.14
N SER A 91 -7.28 14.72 7.22
CA SER A 91 -6.42 14.67 6.05
C SER A 91 -5.34 13.60 6.23
N ARG A 92 -5.19 12.70 5.26
CA ARG A 92 -4.09 11.75 5.17
C ARG A 92 -3.18 12.13 4.00
N GLY A 93 -1.92 12.46 4.30
CA GLY A 93 -0.96 13.07 3.35
C GLY A 93 -0.99 14.61 3.42
N PRO A 94 -0.14 15.35 2.66
CA PRO A 94 0.97 14.83 1.87
C PRO A 94 2.14 14.40 2.76
N GLY A 95 2.79 13.30 2.42
CA GLY A 95 3.94 12.76 3.12
C GLY A 95 4.16 11.29 2.78
N ARG A 96 5.29 10.74 3.24
CA ARG A 96 5.54 9.31 3.10
C ARG A 96 4.65 8.54 4.09
N TRP A 97 3.71 7.80 3.56
CA TRP A 97 2.92 6.84 4.32
C TRP A 97 2.69 5.60 3.49
N GLU A 98 2.59 4.48 4.14
CA GLU A 98 2.35 3.22 3.48
C GLU A 98 0.89 3.13 3.07
N VAL A 99 0.64 2.92 1.77
CA VAL A 99 -0.69 2.84 1.20
C VAL A 99 -1.21 1.42 1.39
N PRO A 100 -2.31 1.22 2.15
CA PRO A 100 -2.95 -0.09 2.21
C PRO A 100 -3.72 -0.36 0.90
N GLY A 101 -3.97 -1.64 0.61
CA GLY A 101 -4.77 -2.02 -0.56
C GLY A 101 -6.21 -1.53 -0.50
N HIS A 102 -6.72 -1.26 0.72
CA HIS A 102 -8.09 -0.84 0.95
C HIS A 102 -8.16 0.32 1.95
N VAL A 103 -8.88 1.38 1.56
CA VAL A 103 -9.13 2.58 2.38
C VAL A 103 -10.63 2.83 2.44
N ILE A 104 -11.16 3.06 3.63
CA ILE A 104 -12.56 3.44 3.85
C ILE A 104 -12.60 4.87 4.38
N ALA A 105 -13.27 5.77 3.67
CA ALA A 105 -13.31 7.19 3.97
C ALA A 105 -14.75 7.69 4.14
N HIS A 106 -15.12 8.05 5.37
CA HIS A 106 -16.40 8.67 5.70
C HIS A 106 -16.23 10.18 5.86
N GLY A 107 -16.91 10.97 5.06
CA GLY A 107 -16.83 12.43 5.07
C GLY A 107 -17.19 13.06 6.42
N GLY A 108 -18.14 12.47 7.15
CA GLY A 108 -18.58 13.00 8.44
C GLY A 108 -19.08 14.44 8.35
N LEU A 109 -18.73 15.28 9.33
CA LEU A 109 -19.08 16.69 9.37
C LEU A 109 -18.02 17.61 8.75
N GLY A 110 -16.72 17.23 8.83
CA GLY A 110 -15.62 18.09 8.41
C GLY A 110 -14.91 17.65 7.11
N GLY A 111 -15.32 16.52 6.55
CA GLY A 111 -14.74 15.97 5.32
C GLY A 111 -13.46 15.14 5.52
N VAL A 112 -13.12 14.36 4.50
CA VAL A 112 -11.89 13.58 4.42
C VAL A 112 -11.11 13.98 3.17
N LYS A 113 -9.81 14.20 3.33
CA LYS A 113 -8.89 14.36 2.21
C LYS A 113 -7.83 13.26 2.24
N LEU A 114 -7.79 12.46 1.16
CA LEU A 114 -6.75 11.49 0.88
C LEU A 114 -5.79 12.07 -0.15
N ASP A 115 -4.50 12.10 0.16
CA ASP A 115 -3.49 12.65 -0.74
C ASP A 115 -2.39 11.61 -1.00
N PHE A 116 -2.41 11.05 -2.21
CA PHE A 116 -1.47 10.05 -2.68
C PHE A 116 -0.30 10.63 -3.47
N THR A 117 -0.17 11.96 -3.54
CA THR A 117 0.80 12.60 -4.45
C THR A 117 2.26 12.34 -4.10
N ARG A 118 2.56 11.92 -2.86
CA ARG A 118 3.93 11.71 -2.35
C ARG A 118 4.12 10.35 -1.69
N VAL A 119 3.33 9.38 -2.06
CA VAL A 119 3.45 8.02 -1.53
C VAL A 119 4.26 7.14 -2.47
N GLU A 120 5.03 6.23 -1.91
CA GLU A 120 5.58 5.11 -2.66
C GLU A 120 4.57 3.97 -2.58
N CYS A 121 3.91 3.67 -3.69
CA CYS A 121 2.93 2.60 -3.77
C CYS A 121 3.37 1.56 -4.78
N ARG A 122 3.49 0.31 -4.33
CA ARG A 122 3.84 -0.84 -5.17
C ARG A 122 2.62 -1.68 -5.55
N LEU A 123 1.42 -1.25 -5.12
CA LEU A 123 0.17 -1.89 -5.44
C LEU A 123 -0.17 -1.66 -6.91
N ALA A 124 -0.72 -2.67 -7.58
CA ALA A 124 -1.31 -2.50 -8.91
C ALA A 124 -2.67 -1.79 -8.84
N GLU A 125 -3.38 -1.95 -7.70
CA GLU A 125 -4.69 -1.35 -7.46
C GLU A 125 -4.82 -0.94 -5.99
N VAL A 126 -5.52 0.17 -5.74
CA VAL A 126 -5.92 0.64 -4.42
C VAL A 126 -7.42 0.86 -4.43
N VAL A 127 -8.16 0.15 -3.58
CA VAL A 127 -9.60 0.33 -3.43
C VAL A 127 -9.88 1.42 -2.40
N VAL A 128 -10.66 2.41 -2.77
CA VAL A 128 -11.10 3.49 -1.88
C VAL A 128 -12.62 3.50 -1.81
N GLU A 129 -13.17 3.06 -0.68
CA GLU A 129 -14.59 3.24 -0.37
C GLU A 129 -14.82 4.65 0.17
N ALA A 130 -15.53 5.47 -0.57
CA ALA A 130 -15.75 6.86 -0.23
C ALA A 130 -17.25 7.13 0.03
N TYR A 131 -17.53 7.70 1.18
CA TYR A 131 -18.90 8.06 1.60
C TYR A 131 -18.97 9.56 1.91
N GLY A 132 -19.59 10.33 0.98
CA GLY A 132 -19.83 11.76 1.16
C GLY A 132 -21.07 11.97 2.04
N GLU A 133 -20.87 12.14 3.32
CA GLU A 133 -21.94 12.37 4.29
C GLU A 133 -22.36 13.86 4.32
N MET A 134 -22.29 14.53 5.47
CA MET A 134 -22.54 15.99 5.56
C MET A 134 -21.41 16.80 4.95
N ALA A 135 -20.18 16.27 4.97
CA ALA A 135 -19.04 16.80 4.24
C ALA A 135 -18.47 15.74 3.27
N GLY A 136 -17.80 16.18 2.23
CA GLY A 136 -17.36 15.36 1.12
C GLY A 136 -16.05 14.63 1.37
N VAL A 137 -15.76 13.68 0.47
CA VAL A 137 -14.47 13.01 0.38
C VAL A 137 -13.71 13.52 -0.83
N THR A 138 -12.45 13.94 -0.62
CA THR A 138 -11.57 14.37 -1.70
C THR A 138 -10.39 13.41 -1.79
N VAL A 139 -10.19 12.83 -2.96
CA VAL A 139 -9.06 11.95 -3.29
C VAL A 139 -8.15 12.67 -4.27
N VAL A 140 -6.88 12.84 -3.91
CA VAL A 140 -5.86 13.47 -4.75
C VAL A 140 -4.85 12.41 -5.16
N ILE A 141 -4.73 12.15 -6.45
CA ILE A 141 -3.83 11.14 -7.00
C ILE A 141 -2.73 11.78 -7.85
N PRO A 142 -1.53 11.18 -7.94
CA PRO A 142 -0.48 11.66 -8.85
C PRO A 142 -0.97 11.75 -10.30
N ASP A 143 -0.34 12.60 -11.11
CA ASP A 143 -0.69 12.72 -12.55
C ASP A 143 -0.42 11.43 -13.34
N THR A 144 0.40 10.53 -12.79
CA THR A 144 0.76 9.24 -13.39
C THR A 144 -0.22 8.12 -13.08
N TRP A 145 -1.14 8.33 -12.13
CA TRP A 145 -2.15 7.36 -11.73
C TRP A 145 -3.48 7.65 -12.41
N ALA A 146 -4.30 6.60 -12.58
CA ALA A 146 -5.68 6.75 -13.03
C ALA A 146 -6.67 6.39 -11.94
N ALA A 147 -7.90 6.87 -12.07
CA ALA A 147 -9.02 6.51 -11.22
C ALA A 147 -10.09 5.78 -12.02
N ASP A 148 -10.66 4.74 -11.42
CA ASP A 148 -11.90 4.11 -11.86
C ASP A 148 -13.01 4.50 -10.88
N THR A 149 -13.95 5.30 -11.33
CA THR A 149 -15.04 5.83 -10.52
C THR A 149 -16.37 5.14 -10.78
N GLY A 150 -16.39 4.08 -11.59
CA GLY A 150 -17.60 3.37 -11.99
C GLY A 150 -18.36 2.69 -10.83
N GLY A 151 -17.71 2.48 -9.68
CA GLY A 151 -18.30 1.88 -8.48
C GLY A 151 -18.93 2.87 -7.49
N ILE A 152 -19.00 4.18 -7.80
CA ILE A 152 -19.60 5.19 -6.92
C ILE A 152 -21.03 5.51 -7.33
N ASP A 153 -21.95 5.39 -6.37
CA ASP A 153 -23.28 6.02 -6.46
C ASP A 153 -23.12 7.54 -6.26
N PRO A 154 -23.45 8.40 -7.24
CA PRO A 154 -23.29 9.85 -7.10
C PRO A 154 -24.06 10.47 -5.92
N GLY A 155 -25.19 9.91 -5.54
CA GLY A 155 -26.06 10.50 -4.51
C GLY A 155 -26.50 11.93 -4.86
N ILE A 156 -26.82 12.72 -3.83
CA ILE A 156 -27.22 14.14 -3.98
C ILE A 156 -25.97 15.02 -4.23
N GLY A 157 -24.85 14.73 -3.55
CA GLY A 157 -23.63 15.52 -3.60
C GLY A 157 -22.82 15.36 -4.88
N GLY A 158 -23.12 14.30 -5.63
CA GLY A 158 -22.51 14.01 -6.92
C GLY A 158 -21.08 13.43 -6.81
N LEU A 159 -20.61 13.02 -7.95
CA LEU A 159 -19.21 12.59 -8.17
C LEU A 159 -18.55 13.57 -9.13
N LYS A 160 -17.35 14.06 -8.77
CA LYS A 160 -16.55 14.92 -9.65
C LYS A 160 -15.23 14.24 -9.91
N ASP A 161 -15.10 13.65 -11.10
CA ASP A 161 -13.82 13.16 -11.60
C ASP A 161 -13.11 14.27 -12.40
N ARG A 162 -11.91 14.63 -11.97
CA ARG A 162 -11.03 15.59 -12.63
C ARG A 162 -9.64 14.99 -12.86
N THR A 163 -9.60 13.70 -13.11
CA THR A 163 -8.38 12.98 -13.46
C THR A 163 -8.30 12.81 -14.98
N THR A 164 -7.12 12.46 -15.46
CA THR A 164 -6.93 12.03 -16.85
C THR A 164 -7.02 10.51 -16.90
N PRO A 165 -7.55 9.93 -17.99
CA PRO A 165 -7.59 8.49 -18.16
C PRO A 165 -6.20 7.88 -18.39
N ASP A 166 -5.20 8.72 -18.67
CA ASP A 166 -3.85 8.28 -19.00
C ASP A 166 -3.12 7.78 -17.74
N ARG A 167 -2.83 6.49 -17.73
CA ARG A 167 -2.09 5.81 -16.67
C ARG A 167 -0.74 5.38 -17.20
N LEU A 168 0.33 5.69 -16.46
CA LEU A 168 1.64 5.13 -16.78
C LEU A 168 1.71 3.64 -16.42
N PRO A 169 2.34 2.80 -17.26
CA PRO A 169 2.56 1.40 -16.92
C PRO A 169 3.25 1.23 -15.57
N GLY A 170 2.77 0.28 -14.77
CA GLY A 170 3.35 -0.01 -13.45
C GLY A 170 2.91 0.93 -12.32
N THR A 171 2.04 1.92 -12.59
CA THR A 171 1.46 2.75 -11.52
C THR A 171 0.10 2.21 -11.07
N PRO A 172 -0.33 2.50 -9.81
CA PRO A 172 -1.61 2.06 -9.30
C PRO A 172 -2.83 2.58 -10.06
N LEU A 173 -3.86 1.75 -10.13
CA LEU A 173 -5.24 2.17 -10.42
C LEU A 173 -5.96 2.42 -9.09
N VAL A 174 -6.58 3.58 -8.92
CA VAL A 174 -7.43 3.86 -7.77
C VAL A 174 -8.87 3.55 -8.13
N ARG A 175 -9.40 2.45 -7.59
CA ARG A 175 -10.82 2.10 -7.77
C ARG A 175 -11.63 2.72 -6.65
N LEU A 176 -12.57 3.59 -7.03
CA LEU A 176 -13.47 4.24 -6.09
C LEU A 176 -14.82 3.53 -6.08
N THR A 177 -15.31 3.25 -4.88
CA THR A 177 -16.63 2.68 -4.60
C THR A 177 -17.31 3.46 -3.49
N GLY A 178 -18.60 3.22 -3.25
CA GLY A 178 -19.35 3.88 -2.18
C GLY A 178 -20.39 4.86 -2.69
N SER A 179 -20.58 5.97 -1.99
CA SER A 179 -21.65 6.94 -2.33
C SER A 179 -21.22 8.38 -2.11
N GLY A 180 -21.60 9.26 -3.04
CA GLY A 180 -21.45 10.71 -2.93
C GLY A 180 -22.29 11.34 -1.81
N GLY A 181 -23.32 10.65 -1.33
CA GLY A 181 -24.16 11.13 -0.23
C GLY A 181 -24.69 12.53 -0.46
N VAL A 182 -24.57 13.40 0.56
CA VAL A 182 -25.03 14.79 0.48
C VAL A 182 -23.97 15.75 -0.06
N ALA A 183 -22.70 15.57 0.32
CA ALA A 183 -21.63 16.53 0.00
C ALA A 183 -20.74 16.10 -1.19
N GLY A 184 -20.89 14.88 -1.67
CA GLY A 184 -20.19 14.38 -2.85
C GLY A 184 -18.80 13.81 -2.61
N VAL A 185 -18.28 13.18 -3.67
CA VAL A 185 -16.93 12.66 -3.78
C VAL A 185 -16.22 13.38 -4.92
N VAL A 186 -14.96 13.77 -4.69
CA VAL A 186 -14.12 14.42 -5.68
C VAL A 186 -12.84 13.63 -5.83
N VAL A 187 -12.51 13.18 -7.04
CA VAL A 187 -11.19 12.66 -7.38
C VAL A 187 -10.50 13.61 -8.35
N ARG A 188 -9.22 13.89 -8.14
CA ARG A 188 -8.49 14.85 -8.95
C ARG A 188 -6.97 14.69 -8.87
N HIS A 189 -6.28 15.28 -9.80
CA HIS A 189 -4.84 15.50 -9.72
C HIS A 189 -4.48 16.68 -8.79
N PRO A 190 -3.22 16.80 -8.35
CA PRO A 190 -2.78 17.90 -7.48
C PRO A 190 -2.86 19.24 -8.19
N ASN A 191 -3.31 20.26 -7.47
CA ASN A 191 -3.31 21.62 -7.96
C ASN A 191 -1.89 22.25 -7.91
N ARG A 192 -1.72 23.45 -8.52
CA ARG A 192 -0.41 24.14 -8.57
C ARG A 192 0.21 24.40 -7.20
N ARG A 193 -0.60 24.62 -6.16
CA ARG A 193 -0.11 24.87 -4.79
C ARG A 193 0.36 23.58 -4.13
N GLU A 194 -0.34 22.48 -4.35
CA GLU A 194 0.02 21.16 -3.83
C GLU A 194 1.31 20.62 -4.47
N ARG A 195 1.54 20.93 -5.76
CA ARG A 195 2.79 20.60 -6.47
C ARG A 195 4.01 21.37 -5.96
N ARG A 196 3.81 22.62 -5.45
CA ARG A 196 4.87 23.53 -5.03
C ARG A 196 5.29 23.40 -3.56
N LYS A 197 4.59 22.62 -2.72
CA LYS A 197 5.00 22.45 -1.33
C LYS A 197 6.35 21.72 -1.30
N PRO A 198 7.41 22.31 -0.67
CA PRO A 198 8.71 21.68 -0.57
C PRO A 198 8.64 20.38 0.23
N HIS A 199 9.62 19.51 0.02
CA HIS A 199 9.87 18.34 0.83
C HIS A 199 10.35 18.81 2.22
N ASP A 200 9.53 18.67 3.25
CA ASP A 200 9.98 18.60 4.64
C ASP A 200 10.17 17.14 5.01
#